data_831df7891ecab6db30197c030bec787f
#
_entry.id   831df7891ecab6db30197c030bec787f
#
_cell.length_a   1.000
_cell.length_b   1.000
_cell.length_c   1.000
_cell.angle_alpha   90.00
_cell.angle_beta   90.00
_cell.angle_gamma   90.00
#
_symmetry.space_group_name_H-M   'P 1'
#
loop_
_entity.id
_entity.type
_entity.pdbx_description
1 polymer ?
#
loop_
_entity_poly.entity_id
_entity_poly.type
_entity_poly.pdbx_seq_one_letter_code
_entity_poly.pdbx_strand_id
1 'polypeptide(L)'
;MYFKTNMKELSGWGRFPKIKTTELMPNSESQLIEILKNNKSYIPRGNGRSYGDSAVNKSLTINMTGMNRFLEWNEHTGELIAESGVLIADILDAFLPDGWFPYVTPGTKFITLGGAIACDVHGKNHHKEGSFGNYVNWIEIVNHENEITRCSLAENTELFNWTKGGMGLTGVIVR
;
A
#
# COMPACT_ATOMS: atom_id res chain seq x y z
N MET A 1 -18.98 14.82 -5.59
CA MET A 1 -17.71 15.55 -5.88
C MET A 1 -17.15 15.03 -7.18
N TYR A 2 -16.90 15.86 -8.19
CA TYR A 2 -16.36 15.36 -9.47
C TYR A 2 -14.85 15.16 -9.33
N PHE A 3 -14.40 13.91 -9.30
CA PHE A 3 -12.97 13.60 -9.45
C PHE A 3 -12.53 14.04 -10.85
N LYS A 4 -11.44 14.78 -10.94
CA LYS A 4 -10.84 15.13 -12.22
C LYS A 4 -10.26 13.84 -12.82
N THR A 5 -10.99 13.24 -13.75
CA THR A 5 -10.55 12.03 -14.42
C THR A 5 -9.42 12.38 -15.38
N ASN A 6 -8.24 11.89 -15.12
CA ASN A 6 -7.10 12.04 -16.01
C ASN A 6 -6.75 10.70 -16.64
N MET A 7 -6.95 10.56 -17.93
CA MET A 7 -6.38 9.44 -18.69
C MET A 7 -4.86 9.58 -18.70
N LYS A 8 -4.18 8.55 -18.19
CA LYS A 8 -2.72 8.48 -18.16
C LYS A 8 -2.22 7.19 -18.80
N GLU A 9 -1.00 7.21 -19.30
CA GLU A 9 -0.26 6.02 -19.67
C GLU A 9 0.67 5.65 -18.51
N LEU A 10 0.37 4.54 -17.85
CA LEU A 10 1.11 4.06 -16.69
C LEU A 10 1.84 2.75 -17.00
N SER A 11 2.90 2.49 -16.24
CA SER A 11 3.67 1.25 -16.26
C SER A 11 4.18 0.92 -14.86
N GLY A 12 4.66 -0.30 -14.64
CA GLY A 12 5.47 -0.66 -13.49
C GLY A 12 6.90 -0.11 -13.58
N TRP A 13 7.75 -0.54 -12.66
CA TRP A 13 9.16 -0.13 -12.59
C TRP A 13 9.95 -0.40 -13.88
N GLY A 14 9.71 -1.53 -14.53
CA GLY A 14 10.35 -1.93 -15.79
C GLY A 14 9.90 -1.13 -17.01
N ARG A 15 8.96 -0.18 -16.88
CA ARG A 15 8.40 0.67 -17.94
C ARG A 15 7.72 -0.09 -19.08
N PHE A 16 7.38 -1.36 -18.83
CA PHE A 16 6.64 -2.23 -19.74
C PHE A 16 5.81 -3.25 -18.94
N PRO A 17 4.55 -3.55 -19.34
CA PRO A 17 3.80 -2.87 -20.40
C PRO A 17 3.42 -1.44 -20.01
N LYS A 18 3.10 -0.61 -21.00
CA LYS A 18 2.48 0.69 -20.82
C LYS A 18 0.97 0.56 -21.06
N ILE A 19 0.18 0.99 -20.09
CA ILE A 19 -1.27 0.82 -20.09
C ILE A 19 -1.94 2.18 -19.94
N LYS A 20 -2.84 2.49 -20.88
CA LYS A 20 -3.72 3.65 -20.75
C LYS A 20 -4.81 3.33 -19.75
N THR A 21 -4.99 4.19 -18.78
CA THR A 21 -5.92 3.99 -17.65
C THR A 21 -6.44 5.33 -17.16
N THR A 22 -7.60 5.32 -16.53
CA THR A 22 -8.02 6.41 -15.65
C THR A 22 -7.27 6.30 -14.34
N GLU A 23 -6.60 7.36 -13.89
CA GLU A 23 -5.99 7.41 -12.57
C GLU A 23 -6.80 8.31 -11.65
N LEU A 24 -7.18 7.78 -10.46
CA LEU A 24 -7.79 8.56 -9.39
C LEU A 24 -6.89 8.46 -8.14
N MET A 25 -6.81 9.56 -7.39
CA MET A 25 -5.97 9.66 -6.20
C MET A 25 -6.83 10.16 -5.03
N PRO A 26 -7.37 9.24 -4.20
CA PRO A 26 -8.07 9.61 -2.97
C PRO A 26 -7.09 10.19 -1.95
N ASN A 27 -7.58 11.10 -1.11
CA ASN A 27 -6.85 11.64 0.04
C ASN A 27 -7.55 11.33 1.38
N SER A 28 -8.60 10.53 1.33
CA SER A 28 -9.35 10.06 2.51
C SER A 28 -10.06 8.73 2.23
N GLU A 29 -10.38 8.01 3.28
CA GLU A 29 -11.15 6.76 3.21
C GLU A 29 -12.53 6.97 2.57
N SER A 30 -13.21 8.05 2.90
CA SER A 30 -14.52 8.36 2.32
C SER A 30 -14.47 8.56 0.80
N GLN A 31 -13.43 9.25 0.31
CA GLN A 31 -13.21 9.38 -1.14
C GLN A 31 -12.86 8.05 -1.79
N LEU A 32 -12.01 7.22 -1.15
CA LEU A 32 -11.69 5.89 -1.64
C LEU A 32 -12.96 5.03 -1.76
N ILE A 33 -13.77 4.96 -0.72
CA ILE A 33 -15.02 4.18 -0.72
C ILE A 33 -15.99 4.68 -1.81
N GLU A 34 -16.10 6.00 -2.01
CA GLU A 34 -16.91 6.56 -3.10
C GLU A 34 -16.39 6.12 -4.48
N ILE A 35 -15.07 6.12 -4.69
CA ILE A 35 -14.45 5.63 -5.91
C ILE A 35 -14.78 4.14 -6.12
N LEU A 36 -14.63 3.31 -5.10
CA LEU A 36 -14.83 1.86 -5.19
C LEU A 36 -16.29 1.51 -5.48
N LYS A 37 -17.25 2.17 -4.84
CA LYS A 37 -18.70 1.97 -5.08
C LYS A 37 -19.10 2.24 -6.53
N ASN A 38 -18.41 3.14 -7.20
CA ASN A 38 -18.72 3.54 -8.59
C ASN A 38 -17.91 2.80 -9.65
N ASN A 39 -16.98 1.92 -9.26
CA ASN A 39 -16.08 1.24 -10.20
C ASN A 39 -15.93 -0.25 -9.85
N LYS A 40 -16.20 -1.13 -10.81
CA LYS A 40 -16.15 -2.59 -10.61
C LYS A 40 -14.78 -3.21 -10.91
N SER A 41 -13.93 -2.52 -11.67
CA SER A 41 -12.62 -3.03 -12.10
C SER A 41 -11.55 -1.99 -11.83
N TYR A 42 -10.71 -2.27 -10.87
CA TYR A 42 -9.64 -1.38 -10.43
C TYR A 42 -8.46 -2.15 -9.85
N ILE A 43 -7.35 -1.47 -9.67
CA ILE A 43 -6.20 -1.94 -8.91
C ILE A 43 -5.65 -0.80 -8.05
N PRO A 44 -5.32 -1.02 -6.76
CA PRO A 44 -4.57 -0.05 -5.98
C PRO A 44 -3.11 0.02 -6.46
N ARG A 45 -2.56 1.21 -6.47
CA ARG A 45 -1.19 1.50 -6.87
C ARG A 45 -0.51 2.40 -5.84
N GLY A 46 0.62 1.99 -5.35
CA GLY A 46 1.53 2.85 -4.60
C GLY A 46 2.36 3.74 -5.54
N ASN A 47 3.65 3.86 -5.28
CA ASN A 47 4.57 4.71 -6.05
C ASN A 47 5.11 4.04 -7.34
N GLY A 48 4.46 3.00 -7.85
CA GLY A 48 4.78 2.37 -9.13
C GLY A 48 6.11 1.64 -9.16
N ARG A 49 6.53 1.04 -8.05
CA ARG A 49 7.81 0.31 -7.94
C ARG A 49 7.67 -1.20 -8.13
N SER A 50 6.46 -1.69 -8.39
CA SER A 50 6.22 -3.09 -8.75
C SER A 50 6.63 -3.39 -10.21
N TYR A 51 6.89 -4.65 -10.50
CA TYR A 51 7.22 -5.13 -11.84
C TYR A 51 5.97 -5.46 -12.66
N GLY A 52 6.13 -5.46 -13.98
CA GLY A 52 5.04 -5.80 -14.91
C GLY A 52 3.86 -4.83 -14.79
N ASP A 53 2.67 -5.39 -14.84
CA ASP A 53 1.38 -4.69 -14.80
C ASP A 53 0.60 -4.88 -13.48
N SER A 54 1.21 -5.47 -12.47
CA SER A 54 0.54 -5.84 -11.21
C SER A 54 -0.14 -4.67 -10.48
N ALA A 55 0.30 -3.43 -10.72
CA ALA A 55 -0.26 -2.23 -10.11
C ALA A 55 -0.85 -1.26 -11.17
N VAL A 56 -1.34 -1.79 -12.29
CA VAL A 56 -2.02 -1.01 -13.35
C VAL A 56 -3.22 -1.79 -13.88
N ASN A 57 -4.36 -1.14 -14.02
CA ASN A 57 -5.58 -1.72 -14.58
C ASN A 57 -6.08 -0.85 -15.74
N LYS A 58 -6.55 -1.45 -16.83
CA LYS A 58 -7.04 -0.73 -18.01
C LYS A 58 -8.24 0.17 -17.73
N SER A 59 -9.08 -0.19 -16.76
CA SER A 59 -10.27 0.58 -16.39
C SER A 59 -9.92 1.69 -15.40
N LEU A 60 -9.38 1.33 -14.22
CA LEU A 60 -9.08 2.28 -13.17
C LEU A 60 -7.84 1.85 -12.39
N THR A 61 -6.92 2.77 -12.21
CA THR A 61 -5.79 2.66 -11.29
C THR A 61 -5.98 3.66 -10.15
N ILE A 62 -6.01 3.18 -8.90
CA ILE A 62 -6.21 4.01 -7.73
C ILE A 62 -4.84 4.31 -7.12
N ASN A 63 -4.39 5.54 -7.25
CA ASN A 63 -3.11 6.00 -6.71
C ASN A 63 -3.25 6.30 -5.22
N MET A 64 -2.70 5.43 -4.39
CA MET A 64 -2.80 5.51 -2.94
C MET A 64 -1.83 6.52 -2.30
N THR A 65 -0.92 7.14 -3.07
CA THR A 65 0.05 8.10 -2.52
C THR A 65 -0.59 9.39 -1.98
N GLY A 66 -1.90 9.62 -2.24
CA GLY A 66 -2.67 10.71 -1.64
C GLY A 66 -3.08 10.45 -0.18
N MET A 67 -3.01 9.20 0.29
CA MET A 67 -3.26 8.80 1.68
C MET A 67 -1.90 8.49 2.33
N ASN A 68 -1.23 9.52 2.82
CA ASN A 68 0.19 9.45 3.23
C ASN A 68 0.48 10.07 4.59
N ARG A 69 -0.46 9.99 5.52
CA ARG A 69 -0.30 10.55 6.87
C ARG A 69 0.27 9.51 7.84
N PHE A 70 1.17 9.95 8.73
CA PHE A 70 1.43 9.26 9.99
C PHE A 70 0.24 9.49 10.91
N LEU A 71 -0.27 8.44 11.54
CA LEU A 71 -1.45 8.49 12.39
C LEU A 71 -1.09 8.41 13.87
N GLU A 72 -0.30 7.41 14.23
CA GLU A 72 0.16 7.19 15.61
C GLU A 72 1.60 6.71 15.62
N TRP A 73 2.34 7.12 16.62
CA TRP A 73 3.72 6.69 16.86
C TRP A 73 3.95 6.39 18.34
N ASN A 74 4.49 5.23 18.62
CA ASN A 74 4.91 4.85 19.95
C ASN A 74 6.44 4.84 20.05
N GLU A 75 7.01 5.85 20.69
CA GLU A 75 8.45 6.03 20.83
C GLU A 75 9.12 4.96 21.70
N HIS A 76 8.36 4.23 22.53
CA HIS A 76 8.92 3.18 23.40
C HIS A 76 9.00 1.82 22.72
N THR A 77 8.05 1.53 21.82
CA THR A 77 7.97 0.23 21.12
C THR A 77 8.45 0.30 19.69
N GLY A 78 8.50 1.48 19.09
CA GLY A 78 8.77 1.67 17.66
C GLY A 78 7.58 1.31 16.75
N GLU A 79 6.37 1.18 17.31
CA GLU A 79 5.19 0.90 16.52
C GLU A 79 4.68 2.16 15.83
N LEU A 80 4.47 2.05 14.53
CA LEU A 80 3.94 3.12 13.69
C LEU A 80 2.61 2.69 13.07
N ILE A 81 1.57 3.52 13.23
CA ILE A 81 0.34 3.44 12.46
C ILE A 81 0.37 4.54 11.41
N ALA A 82 0.25 4.15 10.14
CA ALA A 82 0.30 5.09 9.04
C ALA A 82 -0.63 4.68 7.89
N GLU A 83 -1.02 5.65 7.09
CA GLU A 83 -1.76 5.40 5.86
C GLU A 83 -0.89 4.67 4.83
N SER A 84 -1.52 3.87 4.00
CA SER A 84 -0.85 2.95 3.08
C SER A 84 0.02 3.62 2.00
N GLY A 85 -0.22 4.89 1.72
CA GLY A 85 0.53 5.70 0.75
C GLY A 85 1.81 6.33 1.29
N VAL A 86 2.08 6.25 2.60
CA VAL A 86 3.33 6.71 3.21
C VAL A 86 4.50 5.95 2.57
N LEU A 87 5.55 6.67 2.18
CA LEU A 87 6.76 6.06 1.64
C LEU A 87 7.69 5.57 2.76
N ILE A 88 8.43 4.51 2.50
CA ILE A 88 9.52 4.11 3.42
C ILE A 88 10.56 5.25 3.54
N ALA A 89 10.72 6.08 2.50
CA ALA A 89 11.54 7.28 2.55
C ALA A 89 11.07 8.24 3.65
N ASP A 90 9.76 8.51 3.71
CA ASP A 90 9.18 9.43 4.70
C ASP A 90 9.37 8.88 6.13
N ILE A 91 9.21 7.55 6.31
CA ILE A 91 9.46 6.87 7.59
C ILE A 91 10.93 7.04 8.01
N LEU A 92 11.87 6.82 7.09
CA LEU A 92 13.29 6.99 7.37
C LEU A 92 13.62 8.45 7.71
N ASP A 93 13.11 9.39 6.94
CA ASP A 93 13.40 10.81 7.15
C ASP A 93 12.82 11.32 8.49
N ALA A 94 11.68 10.75 8.94
CA ALA A 94 11.05 11.12 10.21
C ALA A 94 11.70 10.47 11.44
N PHE A 95 12.04 9.17 11.39
CA PHE A 95 12.37 8.39 12.60
C PHE A 95 13.82 7.93 12.71
N LEU A 96 14.59 7.99 11.62
CA LEU A 96 16.03 7.65 11.67
C LEU A 96 16.85 8.60 12.57
N PRO A 97 16.58 9.93 12.62
CA PRO A 97 17.27 10.82 13.55
C PRO A 97 17.12 10.42 15.02
N ASP A 98 15.99 9.78 15.38
CA ASP A 98 15.69 9.30 16.73
C ASP A 98 16.16 7.85 16.97
N GLY A 99 16.91 7.28 16.02
CA GLY A 99 17.51 5.96 16.14
C GLY A 99 16.62 4.79 15.71
N TRP A 100 15.46 5.05 15.08
CA TRP A 100 14.54 4.02 14.62
C TRP A 100 14.77 3.66 13.15
N PHE A 101 14.70 2.36 12.86
CA PHE A 101 14.92 1.85 11.51
C PHE A 101 14.02 0.62 11.25
N PRO A 102 13.37 0.50 10.09
CA PRO A 102 12.55 -0.68 9.76
C PRO A 102 13.39 -1.95 9.73
N TYR A 103 12.90 -3.03 10.29
CA TYR A 103 13.57 -4.35 10.28
C TYR A 103 13.86 -4.85 8.86
N VAL A 104 12.94 -4.61 7.94
CA VAL A 104 13.06 -5.02 6.54
C VAL A 104 13.04 -3.81 5.62
N THR A 105 14.09 -3.68 4.82
CA THR A 105 14.20 -2.61 3.83
C THR A 105 14.52 -3.22 2.46
N PRO A 106 13.62 -3.05 1.47
CA PRO A 106 13.84 -3.54 0.11
C PRO A 106 14.88 -2.68 -0.63
N GLY A 107 15.15 -2.99 -1.90
CA GLY A 107 16.17 -2.34 -2.72
C GLY A 107 15.96 -0.83 -2.99
N THR A 108 14.81 -0.28 -2.60
CA THR A 108 14.52 1.16 -2.71
C THR A 108 13.62 1.64 -1.58
N LYS A 109 13.87 2.84 -1.08
CA LYS A 109 13.04 3.51 -0.09
C LYS A 109 11.78 4.17 -0.69
N PHE A 110 11.68 4.25 -2.01
CA PHE A 110 10.58 4.93 -2.70
C PHE A 110 9.38 4.02 -2.97
N ILE A 111 9.14 3.03 -2.12
CA ILE A 111 7.92 2.22 -2.09
C ILE A 111 6.99 2.73 -1.02
N THR A 112 5.67 2.54 -1.21
CA THR A 112 4.67 2.86 -0.20
C THR A 112 4.55 1.74 0.82
N LEU A 113 4.09 2.06 2.03
CA LEU A 113 3.83 1.09 3.10
C LEU A 113 2.85 0.00 2.63
N GLY A 114 1.71 0.38 2.05
CA GLY A 114 0.76 -0.59 1.49
C GLY A 114 1.34 -1.43 0.37
N GLY A 115 2.22 -0.86 -0.47
CA GLY A 115 2.94 -1.61 -1.51
C GLY A 115 3.95 -2.59 -0.92
N ALA A 116 4.64 -2.23 0.16
CA ALA A 116 5.56 -3.11 0.88
C ALA A 116 4.83 -4.34 1.44
N ILE A 117 3.64 -4.13 2.02
CA ILE A 117 2.78 -5.21 2.56
C ILE A 117 2.20 -6.06 1.42
N ALA A 118 1.61 -5.42 0.41
CA ALA A 118 0.96 -6.14 -0.69
C ALA A 118 1.92 -7.01 -1.51
N CYS A 119 3.21 -6.65 -1.57
CA CYS A 119 4.24 -7.46 -2.23
C CYS A 119 5.04 -8.33 -1.25
N ASP A 120 4.75 -8.24 0.04
CA ASP A 120 5.53 -8.86 1.12
C ASP A 120 7.04 -8.74 0.88
N VAL A 121 7.50 -7.51 0.68
CA VAL A 121 8.86 -7.23 0.23
C VAL A 121 9.90 -7.76 1.22
N HIS A 122 11.06 -8.11 0.71
CA HIS A 122 12.19 -8.52 1.54
C HIS A 122 13.45 -7.70 1.24
N GLY A 123 14.36 -7.67 2.19
CA GLY A 123 15.66 -7.05 2.07
C GLY A 123 16.80 -8.05 1.88
N LYS A 124 18.02 -7.54 1.86
CA LYS A 124 19.23 -8.40 1.82
C LYS A 124 19.43 -9.21 3.09
N ASN A 125 18.77 -8.83 4.18
CA ASN A 125 18.78 -9.51 5.47
C ASN A 125 17.66 -10.55 5.63
N HIS A 126 16.96 -10.92 4.53
CA HIS A 126 15.80 -11.81 4.55
C HIS A 126 16.08 -13.20 5.16
N HIS A 127 17.31 -13.66 5.08
CA HIS A 127 17.72 -14.94 5.68
C HIS A 127 17.66 -14.93 7.21
N LYS A 128 17.66 -13.74 7.83
CA LYS A 128 17.54 -13.56 9.29
C LYS A 128 16.17 -12.96 9.65
N GLU A 129 15.76 -11.90 8.97
CA GLU A 129 14.59 -11.10 9.33
C GLU A 129 13.31 -11.51 8.56
N GLY A 130 13.43 -12.35 7.51
CA GLY A 130 12.30 -12.74 6.68
C GLY A 130 11.80 -11.61 5.79
N SER A 131 10.47 -11.47 5.69
CA SER A 131 9.80 -10.48 4.86
C SER A 131 9.16 -9.36 5.70
N PHE A 132 8.71 -8.31 5.02
CA PHE A 132 8.12 -7.14 5.64
C PHE A 132 6.86 -7.48 6.46
N GLY A 133 6.05 -8.42 5.95
CA GLY A 133 4.83 -8.86 6.61
C GLY A 133 5.03 -9.51 7.99
N ASN A 134 6.26 -9.94 8.34
CA ASN A 134 6.58 -10.46 9.67
C ASN A 134 6.53 -9.38 10.76
N TYR A 135 6.66 -8.11 10.37
CA TYR A 135 6.70 -6.95 11.25
C TYR A 135 5.44 -6.09 11.15
N VAL A 136 4.38 -6.63 10.56
CA VAL A 136 3.08 -6.00 10.46
C VAL A 136 2.16 -6.62 11.50
N ASN A 137 1.73 -5.85 12.48
CA ASN A 137 0.85 -6.32 13.55
C ASN A 137 -0.60 -6.48 13.07
N TRP A 138 -1.07 -5.55 12.24
CA TRP A 138 -2.40 -5.54 11.67
C TRP A 138 -2.47 -4.60 10.46
N ILE A 139 -3.49 -4.75 9.66
CA ILE A 139 -3.83 -3.87 8.54
C ILE A 139 -5.32 -3.61 8.51
N GLU A 140 -5.72 -2.50 7.92
CA GLU A 140 -7.10 -2.25 7.52
C GLU A 140 -7.18 -2.16 6.00
N ILE A 141 -8.17 -2.85 5.43
CA ILE A 141 -8.44 -2.85 4.00
C ILE A 141 -9.89 -2.41 3.75
N VAL A 142 -10.13 -1.78 2.61
CA VAL A 142 -11.46 -1.68 2.06
C VAL A 142 -11.71 -2.95 1.23
N ASN A 143 -12.66 -3.76 1.67
CA ASN A 143 -13.03 -5.05 1.09
C ASN A 143 -13.95 -4.89 -0.15
N HIS A 144 -14.38 -6.01 -0.72
CA HIS A 144 -15.28 -6.03 -1.90
C HIS A 144 -16.69 -5.49 -1.63
N GLU A 145 -17.12 -5.42 -0.37
CA GLU A 145 -18.38 -4.82 0.08
C GLU A 145 -18.26 -3.31 0.30
N ASN A 146 -17.07 -2.76 0.07
CA ASN A 146 -16.69 -1.35 0.32
C ASN A 146 -16.74 -0.97 1.81
N GLU A 147 -16.44 -1.93 2.68
CA GLU A 147 -16.34 -1.76 4.11
C GLU A 147 -14.89 -1.85 4.55
N ILE A 148 -14.54 -1.08 5.59
CA ILE A 148 -13.22 -1.16 6.21
C ILE A 148 -13.21 -2.39 7.11
N THR A 149 -12.31 -3.30 6.83
CA THR A 149 -12.11 -4.54 7.58
C THR A 149 -10.70 -4.56 8.16
N ARG A 150 -10.62 -4.65 9.49
CA ARG A 150 -9.35 -4.87 10.18
C ARG A 150 -8.99 -6.35 10.15
N CYS A 151 -7.71 -6.64 9.91
CA CYS A 151 -7.21 -8.00 9.94
C CYS A 151 -5.80 -8.06 10.56
N SER A 152 -5.55 -9.16 11.26
CA SER A 152 -4.33 -9.44 12.01
C SER A 152 -4.18 -10.95 12.22
N LEU A 153 -3.15 -11.37 12.95
CA LEU A 153 -3.05 -12.78 13.38
C LEU A 153 -4.14 -13.21 14.39
N ALA A 154 -4.82 -12.27 15.05
CA ALA A 154 -5.89 -12.55 16.01
C ALA A 154 -7.30 -12.31 15.45
N GLU A 155 -7.42 -11.58 14.33
CA GLU A 155 -8.68 -11.16 13.76
C GLU A 155 -8.62 -11.22 12.24
N ASN A 156 -9.59 -11.90 11.59
CA ASN A 156 -9.60 -12.10 10.14
C ASN A 156 -8.26 -12.64 9.60
N THR A 157 -7.71 -13.63 10.30
CA THR A 157 -6.34 -14.15 10.10
C THR A 157 -6.09 -14.63 8.68
N GLU A 158 -7.07 -15.28 8.07
CA GLU A 158 -6.96 -15.77 6.69
C GLU A 158 -6.78 -14.58 5.72
N LEU A 159 -7.63 -13.56 5.83
CA LEU A 159 -7.55 -12.34 5.03
C LEU A 159 -6.23 -11.61 5.24
N PHE A 160 -5.75 -11.54 6.50
CA PHE A 160 -4.45 -10.96 6.81
C PHE A 160 -3.30 -11.66 6.06
N ASN A 161 -3.29 -13.00 6.11
CA ASN A 161 -2.26 -13.80 5.46
C ASN A 161 -2.34 -13.70 3.92
N TRP A 162 -3.54 -13.67 3.35
CA TRP A 162 -3.75 -13.51 1.91
C TRP A 162 -3.38 -12.09 1.41
N THR A 163 -3.50 -11.08 2.27
CA THR A 163 -3.20 -9.70 1.88
C THR A 163 -1.70 -9.43 1.86
N LYS A 164 -0.94 -10.05 2.76
CA LYS A 164 0.53 -10.04 2.72
C LYS A 164 1.02 -10.81 1.50
N GLY A 165 1.59 -10.11 0.53
CA GLY A 165 1.98 -10.70 -0.76
C GLY A 165 0.82 -10.91 -1.75
N GLY A 166 -0.40 -10.46 -1.42
CA GLY A 166 -1.60 -10.62 -2.25
C GLY A 166 -1.71 -9.66 -3.43
N MET A 167 -0.69 -8.84 -3.67
CA MET A 167 -0.57 -7.91 -4.81
C MET A 167 -1.74 -6.94 -4.97
N GLY A 168 -2.45 -6.63 -3.86
CA GLY A 168 -3.61 -5.74 -3.86
C GLY A 168 -4.91 -6.37 -4.37
N LEU A 169 -4.97 -7.70 -4.50
CA LEU A 169 -6.14 -8.41 -5.03
C LEU A 169 -7.18 -8.78 -3.96
N THR A 170 -6.82 -8.69 -2.68
CA THR A 170 -7.71 -8.98 -1.55
C THR A 170 -8.56 -7.79 -1.11
N GLY A 171 -8.19 -6.60 -1.55
CA GLY A 171 -8.80 -5.32 -1.19
C GLY A 171 -7.78 -4.19 -1.22
N VAL A 172 -8.21 -2.99 -0.90
CA VAL A 172 -7.35 -1.80 -0.89
C VAL A 172 -6.85 -1.55 0.54
N ILE A 173 -5.56 -1.75 0.79
CA ILE A 173 -4.94 -1.43 2.09
C ILE A 173 -5.04 0.08 2.31
N VAL A 174 -5.58 0.49 3.48
CA VAL A 174 -5.71 1.90 3.88
C VAL A 174 -4.76 2.27 5.00
N ARG A 175 -4.47 1.35 5.89
CA ARG A 175 -3.47 1.50 6.97
C ARG A 175 -3.00 0.15 7.48
#